data_e35d3f2c802a850f529316c9b132683a
#
_entry.id   e35d3f2c802a850f529316c9b132683a
#
_cell.length_a   1.000
_cell.length_b   1.000
_cell.length_c   1.000
_cell.angle_alpha   90.00
_cell.angle_beta   90.00
_cell.angle_gamma   90.00
#
_symmetry.space_group_name_H-M   'P 1'
#
loop_
_entity.id
_entity.type
_entity.pdbx_description
1 polymer ?
#
loop_
_entity_poly.entity_id
_entity_poly.type
_entity_poly.pdbx_seq_one_letter_code
_entity_poly.pdbx_strand_id
1 'polypeptide(L)'
;MKNWIRVACLAVGAGLAFASAAQTAGTLRAGTVVNIKPERIILMDITRAGDRLVTVGERGFALLSDDGGKSWRAVGTPVKRTLTGVAFNGDKLGVAVGHGGSLVRTEDGGDTWTEVPLDEAMGESLLGVTALGDGWFAAYGAFGFYFDTLDGGKTWTRRTVVDEYFEAHISQVVSANGVLWLAGEAGALARSDDDGATFVAVPSPYTGSFFGMLVAQDGSLLLFGMRGTIFRSVDAGVTWQKIELDTTASFNGGRVLSDGRILLVGNAGLVATSTDNGQTFKTEWSPAGRGFSALAESPAGLVVVGESGVRPLDTTALVRK
;
A
#
# COMPACT_ATOMS: atom_id res chain seq x y z
N MET A 1 70.49 40.46 11.40
CA MET A 1 70.26 41.17 12.64
C MET A 1 69.13 42.15 12.44
N LYS A 2 67.89 41.74 12.60
CA LYS A 2 66.75 42.63 12.69
C LYS A 2 65.69 41.96 13.59
N ASN A 3 65.54 42.55 14.76
CA ASN A 3 64.54 42.22 15.76
C ASN A 3 63.14 42.55 15.25
N TRP A 4 62.18 41.65 15.33
CA TRP A 4 60.79 41.92 15.16
C TRP A 4 60.07 41.71 16.49
N ILE A 5 59.62 42.80 17.08
CA ILE A 5 58.77 42.89 18.24
C ILE A 5 57.37 42.41 17.87
N ARG A 6 56.87 41.38 18.58
CA ARG A 6 55.49 40.98 18.49
C ARG A 6 54.67 41.78 19.51
N VAL A 7 53.75 42.60 18.98
CA VAL A 7 52.72 43.27 19.80
C VAL A 7 51.52 42.29 19.86
N ALA A 8 51.15 41.87 21.08
CA ALA A 8 49.97 41.11 21.36
C ALA A 8 48.78 42.05 21.55
N CYS A 9 47.81 42.03 20.64
CA CYS A 9 46.49 42.64 20.83
C CYS A 9 45.58 41.64 21.52
N LEU A 10 45.23 41.91 22.78
CA LEU A 10 44.12 41.25 23.47
C LEU A 10 42.80 41.84 22.93
N ALA A 11 42.06 41.06 22.16
CA ALA A 11 40.65 41.33 21.84
C ALA A 11 39.77 40.54 22.78
N VAL A 12 39.13 41.23 23.71
CA VAL A 12 38.04 40.69 24.54
C VAL A 12 36.79 40.68 23.68
N GLY A 13 36.46 39.54 23.09
CA GLY A 13 35.19 39.31 22.36
C GLY A 13 34.18 38.68 23.30
N ALA A 14 33.18 39.44 23.75
CA ALA A 14 32.00 38.91 24.41
C ALA A 14 31.18 38.12 23.38
N GLY A 15 31.36 36.82 23.37
CA GLY A 15 30.53 35.89 22.57
C GLY A 15 29.17 35.71 23.23
N LEU A 16 28.13 36.35 22.66
CA LEU A 16 26.74 35.98 22.90
C LEU A 16 26.51 34.61 22.32
N ALA A 17 26.47 33.59 23.13
CA ALA A 17 26.03 32.26 22.77
C ALA A 17 24.51 32.31 22.51
N PHE A 18 24.11 32.38 21.25
CA PHE A 18 22.75 32.04 20.86
C PHE A 18 22.59 30.53 21.05
N ALA A 19 22.01 30.12 22.17
CA ALA A 19 21.49 28.78 22.32
C ALA A 19 20.30 28.61 21.34
N SER A 20 20.59 28.05 20.19
CA SER A 20 19.58 27.50 19.29
C SER A 20 18.91 26.35 20.04
N ALA A 21 17.74 26.63 20.60
CA ALA A 21 16.84 25.59 21.07
C ALA A 21 16.37 24.84 19.81
N ALA A 22 17.12 23.81 19.40
CA ALA A 22 16.61 22.79 18.51
C ALA A 22 15.41 22.17 19.23
N GLN A 23 14.20 22.57 18.84
CA GLN A 23 13.01 21.85 19.18
C GLN A 23 13.20 20.43 18.66
N THR A 24 13.60 19.52 19.52
CA THR A 24 13.51 18.08 19.30
C THR A 24 12.00 17.82 19.11
N ALA A 25 11.56 17.70 17.86
CA ALA A 25 10.26 17.14 17.55
C ALA A 25 10.21 15.78 18.25
N GLY A 26 9.48 15.72 19.36
CA GLY A 26 9.43 14.54 20.20
C GLY A 26 8.99 13.35 19.33
N THR A 27 9.83 12.34 19.29
CA THR A 27 9.50 11.07 18.65
C THR A 27 8.31 10.49 19.40
N LEU A 28 7.14 10.41 18.77
CA LEU A 28 5.99 9.74 19.37
C LEU A 28 6.42 8.30 19.67
N ARG A 29 6.16 7.84 20.88
CA ARG A 29 6.39 6.42 21.20
C ARG A 29 5.43 5.58 20.36
N ALA A 30 5.92 4.47 19.81
CA ALA A 30 5.08 3.50 19.11
C ALA A 30 3.88 3.13 19.98
N GLY A 31 2.68 3.08 19.38
CA GLY A 31 1.43 2.84 20.11
C GLY A 31 0.82 4.06 20.82
N THR A 32 1.42 5.26 20.71
CA THR A 32 0.81 6.47 21.26
C THR A 32 -0.46 6.80 20.48
N VAL A 33 -1.61 6.86 21.17
CA VAL A 33 -2.87 7.33 20.58
C VAL A 33 -2.76 8.83 20.30
N VAL A 34 -3.06 9.23 19.08
CA VAL A 34 -2.95 10.61 18.61
C VAL A 34 -4.33 11.14 18.21
N ASN A 35 -4.62 12.38 18.56
CA ASN A 35 -5.87 13.00 18.15
C ASN A 35 -5.77 13.51 16.69
N ILE A 36 -6.11 12.64 15.75
CA ILE A 36 -6.20 12.95 14.32
C ILE A 36 -7.66 12.81 13.89
N LYS A 37 -8.09 13.72 13.02
CA LYS A 37 -9.39 13.59 12.36
C LYS A 37 -9.27 12.62 11.19
N PRO A 38 -9.89 11.43 11.25
CA PRO A 38 -9.71 10.37 10.24
C PRO A 38 -10.08 10.80 8.81
N GLU A 39 -10.95 11.81 8.69
CA GLU A 39 -11.40 12.38 7.43
C GLU A 39 -10.49 13.48 6.85
N ARG A 40 -9.36 13.78 7.52
CA ARG A 40 -8.42 14.86 7.14
C ARG A 40 -6.98 14.39 6.93
N ILE A 41 -6.76 13.11 6.80
CA ILE A 41 -5.45 12.50 6.56
C ILE A 41 -5.53 11.69 5.27
N ILE A 42 -4.49 11.75 4.44
CA ILE A 42 -4.44 10.89 3.24
C ILE A 42 -4.10 9.47 3.67
N LEU A 43 -4.95 8.54 3.26
CA LEU A 43 -4.79 7.12 3.55
C LEU A 43 -4.55 6.36 2.24
N MET A 44 -3.62 5.42 2.29
CA MET A 44 -3.13 4.72 1.11
C MET A 44 -3.72 3.32 0.97
N ASP A 45 -3.88 2.62 2.09
CA ASP A 45 -4.36 1.23 2.08
C ASP A 45 -5.19 0.92 3.33
N ILE A 46 -6.05 -0.10 3.22
CA ILE A 46 -6.92 -0.59 4.29
C ILE A 46 -7.07 -2.10 4.20
N THR A 47 -6.97 -2.77 5.35
CA THR A 47 -7.16 -4.21 5.46
C THR A 47 -7.91 -4.60 6.72
N ARG A 48 -8.16 -5.90 6.90
CA ARG A 48 -8.73 -6.47 8.12
C ARG A 48 -7.68 -7.22 8.91
N ALA A 49 -7.73 -7.05 10.24
CA ALA A 49 -7.07 -7.88 11.24
C ALA A 49 -8.17 -8.57 12.05
N GLY A 50 -8.64 -9.74 11.59
CA GLY A 50 -9.87 -10.33 12.10
C GLY A 50 -11.09 -9.45 11.83
N ASP A 51 -11.77 -8.97 12.88
CA ASP A 51 -12.92 -8.05 12.77
C ASP A 51 -12.50 -6.57 12.77
N ARG A 52 -11.28 -6.26 13.19
CA ARG A 52 -10.71 -4.92 13.19
C ARG A 52 -10.39 -4.46 11.77
N LEU A 53 -10.69 -3.20 11.45
CA LEU A 53 -10.15 -2.52 10.28
C LEU A 53 -8.87 -1.78 10.66
N VAL A 54 -7.85 -1.91 9.80
CA VAL A 54 -6.56 -1.22 9.93
C VAL A 54 -6.27 -0.49 8.63
N THR A 55 -6.01 0.81 8.69
CA THR A 55 -5.62 1.61 7.53
C THR A 55 -4.34 2.38 7.83
N VAL A 56 -3.53 2.60 6.80
CA VAL A 56 -2.26 3.32 6.89
C VAL A 56 -2.17 4.43 5.85
N GLY A 57 -1.31 5.40 6.09
CA GLY A 57 -1.15 6.50 5.17
C GLY A 57 -0.05 7.48 5.56
N GLU A 58 -0.29 8.76 5.33
CA GLU A 58 0.70 9.80 5.53
C GLU A 58 1.18 9.89 6.99
N ARG A 59 2.43 10.40 7.15
CA ARG A 59 3.08 10.64 8.44
C ARG A 59 3.31 9.39 9.31
N GLY A 60 3.24 8.19 8.74
CA GLY A 60 3.46 6.94 9.46
C GLY A 60 2.37 6.63 10.49
N PHE A 61 1.14 7.10 10.31
CA PHE A 61 0.04 6.73 11.18
C PHE A 61 -0.68 5.49 10.67
N ALA A 62 -1.10 4.66 11.63
CA ALA A 62 -2.14 3.67 11.44
C ALA A 62 -3.43 4.13 12.12
N LEU A 63 -4.58 3.91 11.50
CA LEU A 63 -5.88 4.12 12.11
C LEU A 63 -6.56 2.77 12.28
N LEU A 64 -7.17 2.57 13.44
CA LEU A 64 -7.80 1.31 13.83
C LEU A 64 -9.27 1.55 14.13
N SER A 65 -10.13 0.64 13.67
CA SER A 65 -11.55 0.62 13.99
C SER A 65 -11.96 -0.78 14.46
N ASP A 66 -12.57 -0.85 15.63
CA ASP A 66 -13.06 -2.07 16.26
C ASP A 66 -14.60 -2.21 16.15
N ASP A 67 -15.26 -1.27 15.44
CA ASP A 67 -16.72 -1.17 15.31
C ASP A 67 -17.21 -1.16 13.86
N GLY A 68 -16.39 -1.73 12.96
CA GLY A 68 -16.70 -1.84 11.53
C GLY A 68 -16.56 -0.54 10.75
N GLY A 69 -15.75 0.41 11.21
CA GLY A 69 -15.48 1.66 10.53
C GLY A 69 -16.33 2.84 10.98
N LYS A 70 -17.12 2.69 12.06
CA LYS A 70 -17.95 3.77 12.61
C LYS A 70 -17.13 4.79 13.39
N SER A 71 -16.14 4.31 14.15
CA SER A 71 -15.18 5.15 14.86
C SER A 71 -13.75 4.68 14.62
N TRP A 72 -12.80 5.61 14.73
CA TRP A 72 -11.39 5.38 14.42
C TRP A 72 -10.50 6.03 15.47
N ARG A 73 -9.46 5.30 15.86
CA ARG A 73 -8.36 5.84 16.67
C ARG A 73 -7.05 5.80 15.87
N ALA A 74 -6.26 6.84 15.97
CA ALA A 74 -4.95 6.91 15.34
C ALA A 74 -3.86 6.42 16.29
N VAL A 75 -2.94 5.62 15.76
CA VAL A 75 -1.79 5.08 16.45
C VAL A 75 -0.52 5.52 15.71
N GLY A 76 0.45 6.05 16.43
CA GLY A 76 1.76 6.38 15.87
C GLY A 76 2.60 5.13 15.66
N THR A 77 3.24 5.04 14.50
CA THR A 77 4.29 4.05 14.26
C THR A 77 5.67 4.67 14.49
N PRO A 78 6.76 3.88 14.61
CA PRO A 78 8.11 4.41 14.75
C PRO A 78 8.60 5.20 13.53
N VAL A 79 8.02 4.98 12.34
CA VAL A 79 8.37 5.70 11.11
C VAL A 79 7.49 6.93 10.94
N LYS A 80 8.03 7.96 10.23
CA LYS A 80 7.30 9.22 9.96
C LYS A 80 6.98 9.42 8.48
N ARG A 81 7.45 8.53 7.63
CA ARG A 81 7.18 8.53 6.20
C ARG A 81 5.82 7.92 5.93
N THR A 82 5.26 8.23 4.77
CA THR A 82 3.98 7.64 4.34
C THR A 82 4.10 6.13 4.25
N LEU A 83 3.16 5.43 4.89
CA LEU A 83 2.93 4.01 4.71
C LEU A 83 1.99 3.80 3.53
N THR A 84 2.35 2.93 2.61
CA THR A 84 1.69 2.73 1.31
C THR A 84 0.87 1.45 1.25
N GLY A 85 1.21 0.45 2.08
CA GLY A 85 0.52 -0.82 2.13
C GLY A 85 0.49 -1.43 3.52
N VAL A 86 -0.55 -2.23 3.81
CA VAL A 86 -0.71 -2.95 5.08
C VAL A 86 -1.38 -4.29 4.85
N ALA A 87 -0.83 -5.35 5.45
CA ALA A 87 -1.39 -6.70 5.38
C ALA A 87 -1.32 -7.39 6.72
N PHE A 88 -2.26 -8.31 6.96
CA PHE A 88 -2.32 -9.12 8.18
C PHE A 88 -2.44 -10.61 7.87
N ASN A 89 -1.75 -11.43 8.66
CA ASN A 89 -1.97 -12.86 8.80
C ASN A 89 -2.78 -13.08 10.09
N GLY A 90 -4.09 -13.28 9.93
CA GLY A 90 -5.02 -13.38 11.05
C GLY A 90 -5.34 -12.03 11.69
N ASP A 91 -5.57 -12.04 13.02
CA ASP A 91 -6.06 -10.89 13.78
C ASP A 91 -4.96 -10.04 14.45
N LYS A 92 -3.74 -10.59 14.57
CA LYS A 92 -2.66 -9.99 15.37
C LYS A 92 -1.41 -9.65 14.60
N LEU A 93 -0.96 -10.59 13.75
CA LEU A 93 0.31 -10.44 13.05
C LEU A 93 0.13 -9.64 11.78
N GLY A 94 0.76 -8.47 11.70
CA GLY A 94 0.67 -7.59 10.55
C GLY A 94 1.98 -6.89 10.21
N VAL A 95 2.06 -6.46 8.95
CA VAL A 95 3.18 -5.70 8.39
C VAL A 95 2.63 -4.51 7.63
N ALA A 96 3.26 -3.36 7.77
CA ALA A 96 3.02 -2.21 6.91
C ALA A 96 4.34 -1.71 6.32
N VAL A 97 4.27 -1.26 5.07
CA VAL A 97 5.43 -0.81 4.30
C VAL A 97 5.20 0.58 3.74
N GLY A 98 6.28 1.27 3.33
CA GLY A 98 6.12 2.61 2.79
C GLY A 98 7.36 3.22 2.16
N HIS A 99 7.30 4.54 1.98
CA HIS A 99 8.36 5.30 1.35
C HIS A 99 9.67 5.19 2.14
N GLY A 100 10.78 5.21 1.37
CA GLY A 100 12.11 5.19 1.91
C GLY A 100 12.49 3.88 2.60
N GLY A 101 11.98 2.75 2.11
CA GLY A 101 12.24 1.43 2.65
C GLY A 101 11.60 1.20 4.02
N SER A 102 10.64 2.05 4.42
CA SER A 102 9.98 1.90 5.71
C SER A 102 9.22 0.58 5.79
N LEU A 103 9.49 -0.18 6.85
CA LEU A 103 8.81 -1.43 7.16
C LEU A 103 8.56 -1.48 8.67
N VAL A 104 7.32 -1.68 9.06
CA VAL A 104 6.91 -1.81 10.46
C VAL A 104 6.06 -3.07 10.64
N ARG A 105 6.21 -3.70 11.79
CA ARG A 105 5.57 -4.97 12.15
C ARG A 105 4.78 -4.84 13.46
N THR A 106 3.65 -5.53 13.55
CA THR A 106 2.82 -5.63 14.75
C THR A 106 2.54 -7.10 15.09
N GLU A 107 2.33 -7.40 16.38
CA GLU A 107 1.87 -8.69 16.91
C GLU A 107 0.58 -8.58 17.75
N ASP A 108 -0.01 -7.40 17.78
CA ASP A 108 -1.18 -7.08 18.60
C ASP A 108 -2.34 -6.43 17.81
N GLY A 109 -2.39 -6.70 16.49
CA GLY A 109 -3.45 -6.19 15.63
C GLY A 109 -3.33 -4.70 15.32
N GLY A 110 -2.11 -4.15 15.41
CA GLY A 110 -1.81 -2.77 15.08
C GLY A 110 -1.86 -1.81 16.26
N ASP A 111 -2.04 -2.29 17.51
CA ASP A 111 -2.00 -1.44 18.69
C ASP A 111 -0.61 -0.87 18.92
N THR A 112 0.42 -1.68 18.67
CA THR A 112 1.82 -1.24 18.68
C THR A 112 2.56 -1.72 17.44
N TRP A 113 3.54 -0.94 17.00
CA TRP A 113 4.36 -1.23 15.82
C TRP A 113 5.83 -1.13 16.14
N THR A 114 6.62 -2.03 15.59
CA THR A 114 8.07 -2.05 15.69
C THR A 114 8.67 -1.89 14.29
N GLU A 115 9.64 -1.00 14.12
CA GLU A 115 10.37 -0.87 12.87
C GLU A 115 11.28 -2.08 12.66
N VAL A 116 11.28 -2.61 11.45
CA VAL A 116 12.18 -3.66 11.01
C VAL A 116 13.12 -3.05 9.97
N PRO A 117 14.43 -2.96 10.23
CA PRO A 117 15.38 -2.45 9.26
C PRO A 117 15.39 -3.28 7.98
N LEU A 118 15.39 -2.61 6.83
CA LEU A 118 15.46 -3.22 5.51
C LEU A 118 16.53 -2.49 4.68
N ASP A 119 17.80 -2.67 5.06
CA ASP A 119 18.93 -1.95 4.46
C ASP A 119 19.07 -2.23 2.96
N GLU A 120 18.72 -3.44 2.52
CA GLU A 120 18.73 -3.84 1.11
C GLU A 120 17.69 -3.07 0.24
N ALA A 121 16.72 -2.41 0.84
CA ALA A 121 15.84 -1.48 0.12
C ALA A 121 16.55 -0.18 -0.27
N MET A 122 17.75 0.09 0.24
CA MET A 122 18.59 1.25 -0.09
C MET A 122 17.86 2.61 0.01
N GLY A 123 16.83 2.69 0.85
CA GLY A 123 15.98 3.89 1.01
C GLY A 123 14.94 4.08 -0.10
N GLU A 124 14.76 3.13 -1.01
CA GLU A 124 13.75 3.17 -2.04
C GLU A 124 12.35 2.85 -1.48
N SER A 125 11.31 3.23 -2.22
CA SER A 125 9.94 3.07 -1.76
C SER A 125 9.42 1.65 -1.96
N LEU A 126 8.90 1.06 -0.89
CA LEU A 126 7.98 -0.07 -0.99
C LEU A 126 6.58 0.48 -1.31
N LEU A 127 5.86 -0.16 -2.21
CA LEU A 127 4.54 0.28 -2.70
C LEU A 127 3.40 -0.57 -2.15
N GLY A 128 3.68 -1.83 -1.78
CA GLY A 128 2.68 -2.71 -1.22
C GLY A 128 3.27 -3.87 -0.43
N VAL A 129 2.40 -4.55 0.31
CA VAL A 129 2.69 -5.78 1.03
C VAL A 129 1.49 -6.71 0.93
N THR A 130 1.74 -7.99 0.71
CA THR A 130 0.70 -9.03 0.64
C THR A 130 0.98 -10.11 1.68
N ALA A 131 -0.04 -10.51 2.43
CA ALA A 131 -0.01 -11.67 3.30
C ALA A 131 -0.33 -12.92 2.47
N LEU A 132 0.57 -13.91 2.49
CA LEU A 132 0.50 -15.12 1.68
C LEU A 132 0.16 -16.38 2.52
N GLY A 133 0.03 -16.24 3.84
CA GLY A 133 -0.32 -17.30 4.80
C GLY A 133 0.76 -17.49 5.86
N ASP A 134 0.43 -18.12 6.97
CA ASP A 134 1.29 -18.65 8.07
C ASP A 134 2.63 -17.92 8.33
N GLY A 135 2.57 -16.60 8.50
CA GLY A 135 3.77 -15.78 8.70
C GLY A 135 4.52 -15.42 7.42
N TRP A 136 4.04 -15.85 6.26
CA TRP A 136 4.59 -15.48 4.97
C TRP A 136 4.00 -14.15 4.47
N PHE A 137 4.89 -13.19 4.20
CA PHE A 137 4.55 -11.92 3.57
C PHE A 137 5.50 -11.65 2.40
N ALA A 138 4.99 -10.96 1.39
CA ALA A 138 5.77 -10.37 0.31
C ALA A 138 5.63 -8.85 0.35
N ALA A 139 6.74 -8.11 0.40
CA ALA A 139 6.82 -6.66 0.28
C ALA A 139 7.47 -6.31 -1.06
N TYR A 140 6.89 -5.34 -1.78
CA TYR A 140 7.30 -5.02 -3.13
C TYR A 140 7.18 -3.51 -3.41
N GLY A 141 7.91 -3.05 -4.45
CA GLY A 141 7.89 -1.61 -4.71
C GLY A 141 8.67 -1.15 -5.92
N ALA A 142 9.34 -0.02 -5.74
CA ALA A 142 10.09 0.65 -6.77
C ALA A 142 11.25 -0.21 -7.30
N PHE A 143 11.61 -0.02 -8.57
CA PHE A 143 12.78 -0.62 -9.21
C PHE A 143 12.87 -2.15 -9.08
N GLY A 144 11.74 -2.84 -9.19
CA GLY A 144 11.68 -4.29 -9.12
C GLY A 144 11.97 -4.87 -7.74
N PHE A 145 11.99 -4.06 -6.68
CA PHE A 145 12.23 -4.56 -5.34
C PHE A 145 11.11 -5.51 -4.91
N TYR A 146 11.51 -6.70 -4.56
CA TYR A 146 10.69 -7.74 -3.99
C TYR A 146 11.45 -8.40 -2.83
N PHE A 147 10.80 -8.46 -1.70
CA PHE A 147 11.29 -9.08 -0.48
C PHE A 147 10.25 -10.04 0.05
N ASP A 148 10.66 -11.17 0.58
CA ASP A 148 9.80 -12.10 1.28
C ASP A 148 10.29 -12.42 2.69
N THR A 149 9.36 -12.86 3.52
CA THR A 149 9.62 -13.36 4.87
C THR A 149 8.75 -14.58 5.14
N LEU A 150 9.28 -15.55 5.88
CA LEU A 150 8.55 -16.74 6.34
C LEU A 150 8.44 -16.79 7.87
N ASP A 151 8.96 -15.78 8.57
CA ASP A 151 9.03 -15.73 10.04
C ASP A 151 8.14 -14.65 10.67
N GLY A 152 7.12 -14.24 9.91
CA GLY A 152 6.17 -13.23 10.35
C GLY A 152 6.70 -11.81 10.25
N GLY A 153 7.61 -11.54 9.33
CA GLY A 153 8.15 -10.21 9.08
C GLY A 153 9.29 -9.80 10.01
N LYS A 154 9.93 -10.75 10.69
CA LYS A 154 11.10 -10.47 11.56
C LYS A 154 12.37 -10.29 10.72
N THR A 155 12.55 -11.17 9.73
CA THR A 155 13.65 -11.09 8.77
C THR A 155 13.13 -11.14 7.35
N TRP A 156 13.82 -10.48 6.42
CA TRP A 156 13.40 -10.35 5.03
C TRP A 156 14.54 -10.73 4.10
N THR A 157 14.20 -11.41 3.02
CA THR A 157 15.13 -11.81 1.96
C THR A 157 14.75 -11.11 0.67
N ARG A 158 15.70 -10.42 0.05
CA ARG A 158 15.52 -9.87 -1.30
C ARG A 158 15.56 -10.99 -2.33
N ARG A 159 14.62 -10.96 -3.28
CA ARG A 159 14.59 -11.85 -4.44
C ARG A 159 14.75 -11.07 -5.72
N THR A 160 15.38 -11.68 -6.70
CA THR A 160 15.44 -11.15 -8.07
C THR A 160 14.13 -11.46 -8.78
N VAL A 161 13.49 -10.45 -9.37
CA VAL A 161 12.29 -10.61 -10.18
C VAL A 161 12.71 -10.66 -11.64
N VAL A 162 12.34 -11.74 -12.35
CA VAL A 162 12.67 -12.02 -13.77
C VAL A 162 14.19 -12.13 -13.98
N ASP A 163 14.89 -10.99 -13.93
CA ASP A 163 16.36 -10.92 -14.07
C ASP A 163 16.92 -9.67 -13.33
N GLU A 164 18.24 -9.48 -13.40
CA GLU A 164 18.94 -8.38 -12.75
C GLU A 164 18.68 -6.99 -13.35
N TYR A 165 18.03 -6.93 -14.52
CA TYR A 165 17.68 -5.68 -15.23
C TYR A 165 16.21 -5.31 -15.07
N PHE A 166 15.44 -6.07 -14.30
CA PHE A 166 14.04 -5.77 -14.06
C PHE A 166 13.92 -4.58 -13.10
N GLU A 167 13.57 -3.39 -13.63
CA GLU A 167 13.46 -2.13 -12.90
C GLU A 167 12.02 -1.58 -12.84
N ALA A 168 11.03 -2.29 -13.40
CA ALA A 168 9.65 -1.84 -13.35
C ALA A 168 9.13 -1.80 -11.91
N HIS A 169 8.37 -0.76 -11.56
CA HIS A 169 7.73 -0.68 -10.26
C HIS A 169 6.67 -1.77 -10.11
N ILE A 170 6.75 -2.53 -9.01
CA ILE A 170 5.79 -3.58 -8.69
C ILE A 170 4.65 -2.96 -7.88
N SER A 171 3.43 -3.00 -8.41
CA SER A 171 2.25 -2.42 -7.78
C SER A 171 1.44 -3.42 -6.97
N GLN A 172 1.45 -4.70 -7.37
CA GLN A 172 0.66 -5.74 -6.71
C GLN A 172 1.31 -7.11 -6.87
N VAL A 173 1.23 -7.91 -5.79
CA VAL A 173 1.50 -9.35 -5.80
C VAL A 173 0.27 -10.05 -5.23
N VAL A 174 -0.19 -11.11 -5.90
CA VAL A 174 -1.32 -11.94 -5.45
C VAL A 174 -1.00 -13.42 -5.61
N SER A 175 -1.62 -14.27 -4.79
CA SER A 175 -1.56 -15.71 -4.94
C SER A 175 -2.87 -16.22 -5.57
N ALA A 176 -2.77 -17.03 -6.61
CA ALA A 176 -3.88 -17.68 -7.28
C ALA A 176 -3.53 -19.12 -7.61
N ASN A 177 -4.25 -20.08 -6.99
CA ASN A 177 -4.08 -21.52 -7.24
C ASN A 177 -2.62 -22.01 -7.08
N GLY A 178 -1.90 -21.50 -6.07
CA GLY A 178 -0.50 -21.87 -5.80
C GLY A 178 0.52 -21.17 -6.70
N VAL A 179 0.10 -20.22 -7.54
CA VAL A 179 0.97 -19.39 -8.37
C VAL A 179 0.99 -17.97 -7.81
N LEU A 180 2.16 -17.39 -7.61
CA LEU A 180 2.28 -15.97 -7.34
C LEU A 180 2.29 -15.18 -8.66
N TRP A 181 1.49 -14.15 -8.69
CA TRP A 181 1.40 -13.20 -9.80
C TRP A 181 1.89 -11.84 -9.36
N LEU A 182 2.62 -11.17 -10.23
CA LEU A 182 3.15 -9.84 -10.05
C LEU A 182 2.65 -8.97 -11.20
N ALA A 183 2.11 -7.79 -10.86
CA ALA A 183 1.70 -6.77 -11.83
C ALA A 183 2.29 -5.41 -11.47
N GLY A 184 2.58 -4.57 -12.49
CA GLY A 184 3.25 -3.29 -12.23
C GLY A 184 3.29 -2.32 -13.39
N GLU A 185 4.30 -1.48 -13.35
CA GLU A 185 4.54 -0.38 -14.27
C GLU A 185 4.79 -0.86 -15.70
N ALA A 186 4.37 -0.03 -16.69
CA ALA A 186 4.61 -0.25 -18.13
C ALA A 186 4.18 -1.65 -18.61
N GLY A 187 3.14 -2.22 -18.00
CA GLY A 187 2.63 -3.53 -18.33
C GLY A 187 3.44 -4.69 -17.75
N ALA A 188 4.34 -4.43 -16.80
CA ALA A 188 5.08 -5.50 -16.14
C ALA A 188 4.11 -6.55 -15.59
N LEU A 189 4.31 -7.79 -15.99
CA LEU A 189 3.57 -8.96 -15.57
C LEU A 189 4.52 -10.16 -15.47
N ALA A 190 4.53 -10.81 -14.32
CA ALA A 190 5.35 -11.98 -14.08
C ALA A 190 4.62 -12.96 -13.17
N ARG A 191 5.06 -14.23 -13.21
CA ARG A 191 4.52 -15.29 -12.36
C ARG A 191 5.64 -16.12 -11.75
N SER A 192 5.36 -16.71 -10.61
CA SER A 192 6.20 -17.69 -9.92
C SER A 192 5.37 -18.94 -9.63
N ASP A 193 5.92 -20.10 -9.99
CA ASP A 193 5.36 -21.42 -9.71
C ASP A 193 6.10 -22.12 -8.55
N ASP A 194 7.00 -21.41 -7.85
CA ASP A 194 7.91 -21.93 -6.83
C ASP A 194 7.96 -21.03 -5.58
N ASP A 195 6.79 -20.55 -5.17
CA ASP A 195 6.61 -19.74 -3.96
C ASP A 195 7.48 -18.45 -3.93
N GLY A 196 7.70 -17.84 -5.10
CA GLY A 196 8.45 -16.59 -5.21
C GLY A 196 9.97 -16.76 -5.25
N ALA A 197 10.48 -18.00 -5.30
CA ALA A 197 11.92 -18.23 -5.43
C ALA A 197 12.44 -17.74 -6.79
N THR A 198 11.66 -17.93 -7.85
CA THR A 198 11.93 -17.40 -9.19
C THR A 198 10.68 -16.81 -9.83
N PHE A 199 10.84 -15.77 -10.65
CA PHE A 199 9.76 -15.16 -11.43
C PHE A 199 10.07 -15.23 -12.91
N VAL A 200 9.05 -15.56 -13.72
CA VAL A 200 9.14 -15.58 -15.18
C VAL A 200 8.22 -14.51 -15.74
N ALA A 201 8.74 -13.67 -16.62
CA ALA A 201 7.94 -12.67 -17.32
C ALA A 201 6.83 -13.32 -18.16
N VAL A 202 5.65 -12.73 -18.12
CA VAL A 202 4.47 -13.17 -18.88
C VAL A 202 4.12 -12.09 -19.92
N PRO A 203 3.74 -12.47 -21.16
CA PRO A 203 3.27 -11.52 -22.16
C PRO A 203 2.12 -10.69 -21.62
N SER A 204 2.29 -9.37 -21.61
CA SER A 204 1.30 -8.43 -21.10
C SER A 204 0.30 -8.02 -22.18
N PRO A 205 -0.99 -7.92 -21.87
CA PRO A 205 -2.00 -7.42 -22.80
C PRO A 205 -1.98 -5.89 -22.96
N TYR A 206 -1.14 -5.18 -22.20
CA TYR A 206 -1.15 -3.72 -22.09
C TYR A 206 0.25 -3.17 -21.88
N THR A 207 0.51 -1.98 -22.43
CA THR A 207 1.80 -1.28 -22.28
C THR A 207 1.76 -0.15 -21.23
N GLY A 208 0.62 0.10 -20.61
CA GLY A 208 0.48 1.03 -19.50
C GLY A 208 0.54 0.31 -18.15
N SER A 209 0.57 1.09 -17.06
CA SER A 209 0.74 0.54 -15.72
C SER A 209 -0.53 -0.11 -15.18
N PHE A 210 -0.36 -1.29 -14.60
CA PHE A 210 -1.34 -1.92 -13.72
C PHE A 210 -1.13 -1.41 -12.29
N PHE A 211 -2.22 -1.12 -11.59
CA PHE A 211 -2.18 -0.70 -10.18
C PHE A 211 -2.71 -1.77 -9.24
N GLY A 212 -3.34 -2.81 -9.79
CA GLY A 212 -3.78 -3.93 -9.01
C GLY A 212 -4.14 -5.16 -9.84
N MET A 213 -4.25 -6.26 -9.11
CA MET A 213 -4.66 -7.57 -9.62
C MET A 213 -5.57 -8.24 -8.59
N LEU A 214 -6.62 -8.91 -9.06
CA LEU A 214 -7.55 -9.67 -8.22
C LEU A 214 -7.76 -11.07 -8.78
N VAL A 215 -8.16 -11.98 -7.90
CA VAL A 215 -8.64 -13.32 -8.25
C VAL A 215 -10.13 -13.36 -7.97
N ALA A 216 -10.96 -13.53 -8.98
CA ALA A 216 -12.40 -13.66 -8.83
C ALA A 216 -12.79 -15.01 -8.22
N GLN A 217 -14.05 -15.17 -7.80
CA GLN A 217 -14.51 -16.43 -7.17
C GLN A 217 -14.46 -17.63 -8.11
N ASP A 218 -14.58 -17.41 -9.43
CA ASP A 218 -14.44 -18.47 -10.44
C ASP A 218 -12.98 -18.79 -10.80
N GLY A 219 -12.01 -18.19 -10.10
CA GLY A 219 -10.57 -18.36 -10.34
C GLY A 219 -10.02 -17.51 -11.48
N SER A 220 -10.84 -16.70 -12.15
CA SER A 220 -10.34 -15.79 -13.18
C SER A 220 -9.48 -14.68 -12.58
N LEU A 221 -8.46 -14.25 -13.34
CA LEU A 221 -7.57 -13.18 -12.97
C LEU A 221 -8.08 -11.86 -13.58
N LEU A 222 -7.98 -10.79 -12.81
CA LEU A 222 -8.34 -9.44 -13.23
C LEU A 222 -7.15 -8.51 -13.01
N LEU A 223 -6.71 -7.83 -14.06
CA LEU A 223 -5.76 -6.74 -14.01
C LEU A 223 -6.50 -5.43 -14.18
N PHE A 224 -6.15 -4.41 -13.38
CA PHE A 224 -6.74 -3.09 -13.51
C PHE A 224 -5.71 -1.98 -13.22
N GLY A 225 -5.96 -0.77 -13.72
CA GLY A 225 -5.01 0.32 -13.46
C GLY A 225 -5.28 1.58 -14.25
N MET A 226 -4.22 2.05 -14.92
CA MET A 226 -4.17 3.32 -15.61
C MET A 226 -5.26 3.44 -16.69
N ARG A 227 -5.86 4.64 -16.79
CA ARG A 227 -6.85 5.04 -17.82
C ARG A 227 -8.11 4.16 -17.86
N GLY A 228 -8.56 3.67 -16.72
CA GLY A 228 -9.78 2.86 -16.63
C GLY A 228 -9.64 1.47 -17.24
N THR A 229 -8.41 1.00 -17.41
CA THR A 229 -8.15 -0.29 -18.06
C THR A 229 -8.47 -1.45 -17.12
N ILE A 230 -9.18 -2.46 -17.64
CA ILE A 230 -9.40 -3.76 -16.99
C ILE A 230 -9.15 -4.86 -18.02
N PHE A 231 -8.42 -5.89 -17.63
CA PHE A 231 -8.28 -7.14 -18.39
C PHE A 231 -8.67 -8.32 -17.51
N ARG A 232 -9.30 -9.31 -18.13
CA ARG A 232 -9.71 -10.57 -17.49
C ARG A 232 -9.09 -11.76 -18.21
N SER A 233 -8.57 -12.72 -17.45
CA SER A 233 -8.10 -14.02 -17.94
C SER A 233 -8.85 -15.15 -17.26
N VAL A 234 -9.24 -16.16 -18.03
CA VAL A 234 -9.90 -17.40 -17.54
C VAL A 234 -9.00 -18.63 -17.69
N ASP A 235 -7.81 -18.45 -18.25
CA ASP A 235 -6.87 -19.52 -18.62
C ASP A 235 -5.51 -19.34 -17.92
N ALA A 236 -5.53 -18.87 -16.67
CA ALA A 236 -4.34 -18.63 -15.86
C ALA A 236 -3.33 -17.72 -16.55
N GLY A 237 -3.79 -16.60 -17.12
CA GLY A 237 -2.93 -15.57 -17.69
C GLY A 237 -2.35 -15.88 -19.07
N VAL A 238 -2.78 -16.95 -19.74
CA VAL A 238 -2.34 -17.28 -21.11
C VAL A 238 -2.92 -16.29 -22.11
N THR A 239 -4.22 -15.99 -21.98
CA THR A 239 -4.90 -14.97 -22.77
C THR A 239 -5.66 -13.98 -21.89
N TRP A 240 -5.84 -12.77 -22.38
CA TRP A 240 -6.49 -11.67 -21.67
C TRP A 240 -7.54 -11.02 -22.55
N GLN A 241 -8.74 -10.88 -22.02
CA GLN A 241 -9.82 -10.11 -22.62
C GLN A 241 -9.89 -8.74 -22.00
N LYS A 242 -9.84 -7.69 -22.81
CA LYS A 242 -10.11 -6.32 -22.35
C LYS A 242 -11.59 -6.16 -22.03
N ILE A 243 -11.88 -5.58 -20.88
CA ILE A 243 -13.25 -5.19 -20.50
C ILE A 243 -13.42 -3.71 -20.86
N GLU A 244 -14.36 -3.44 -21.77
CA GLU A 244 -14.59 -2.07 -22.21
C GLU A 244 -15.43 -1.30 -21.19
N LEU A 245 -14.98 -0.09 -20.87
CA LEU A 245 -15.63 0.82 -19.94
C LEU A 245 -15.75 2.21 -20.57
N ASP A 246 -16.77 2.94 -20.17
CA ASP A 246 -16.97 4.33 -20.57
C ASP A 246 -16.31 5.28 -19.55
N THR A 247 -15.01 5.08 -19.30
CA THR A 247 -14.22 5.95 -18.43
C THR A 247 -12.73 5.84 -18.75
N THR A 248 -12.01 6.95 -18.54
CA THR A 248 -10.55 7.01 -18.57
C THR A 248 -9.96 7.30 -17.19
N ALA A 249 -10.78 7.33 -16.14
CA ALA A 249 -10.29 7.49 -14.77
C ALA A 249 -9.61 6.20 -14.31
N SER A 250 -8.43 6.31 -13.71
CA SER A 250 -7.65 5.16 -13.24
C SER A 250 -8.27 4.52 -12.01
N PHE A 251 -8.16 3.19 -11.93
CA PHE A 251 -8.47 2.40 -10.74
C PHE A 251 -7.21 2.28 -9.88
N ASN A 252 -7.32 2.57 -8.59
CA ASN A 252 -6.20 2.52 -7.64
C ASN A 252 -6.25 1.30 -6.72
N GLY A 253 -7.44 0.76 -6.46
CA GLY A 253 -7.62 -0.40 -5.59
C GLY A 253 -8.86 -1.20 -5.95
N GLY A 254 -8.93 -2.41 -5.44
CA GLY A 254 -10.07 -3.29 -5.71
C GLY A 254 -10.17 -4.43 -4.69
N ARG A 255 -11.36 -5.03 -4.63
CA ARG A 255 -11.63 -6.17 -3.74
C ARG A 255 -12.74 -7.05 -4.31
N VAL A 256 -12.57 -8.35 -4.13
CA VAL A 256 -13.66 -9.31 -4.22
C VAL A 256 -14.34 -9.36 -2.86
N LEU A 257 -15.65 -9.08 -2.81
CA LEU A 257 -16.44 -9.06 -1.59
C LEU A 257 -16.87 -10.48 -1.19
N SER A 258 -17.33 -10.62 0.05
CA SER A 258 -17.82 -11.90 0.58
C SER A 258 -19.01 -12.48 -0.19
N ASP A 259 -19.82 -11.63 -0.82
CA ASP A 259 -20.96 -12.00 -1.67
C ASP A 259 -20.60 -12.27 -3.15
N GLY A 260 -19.32 -12.22 -3.51
CA GLY A 260 -18.78 -12.45 -4.85
C GLY A 260 -18.76 -11.23 -5.77
N ARG A 261 -19.33 -10.12 -5.37
CA ARG A 261 -19.17 -8.88 -6.13
C ARG A 261 -17.72 -8.45 -6.17
N ILE A 262 -17.31 -7.84 -7.27
CA ILE A 262 -16.00 -7.21 -7.41
C ILE A 262 -16.21 -5.71 -7.44
N LEU A 263 -15.55 -5.00 -6.54
CA LEU A 263 -15.51 -3.54 -6.53
C LEU A 263 -14.10 -3.06 -6.84
N LEU A 264 -14.00 -2.15 -7.81
CA LEU A 264 -12.79 -1.39 -8.08
C LEU A 264 -13.08 0.07 -7.73
N VAL A 265 -12.09 0.75 -7.12
CA VAL A 265 -12.19 2.15 -6.72
C VAL A 265 -11.01 2.94 -7.29
N GLY A 266 -11.22 4.24 -7.53
CA GLY A 266 -10.17 5.02 -8.19
C GLY A 266 -10.34 6.52 -8.12
N ASN A 267 -9.72 7.19 -9.09
CA ASN A 267 -9.63 8.64 -9.17
C ASN A 267 -11.01 9.30 -9.28
N ALA A 268 -11.13 10.51 -8.72
CA ALA A 268 -12.35 11.33 -8.75
C ALA A 268 -13.59 10.63 -8.18
N GLY A 269 -13.40 9.67 -7.27
CA GLY A 269 -14.49 8.93 -6.64
C GLY A 269 -15.11 7.85 -7.53
N LEU A 270 -14.39 7.39 -8.56
CA LEU A 270 -14.81 6.28 -9.42
C LEU A 270 -15.01 5.01 -8.61
N VAL A 271 -16.11 4.33 -8.87
CA VAL A 271 -16.43 2.99 -8.38
C VAL A 271 -16.91 2.15 -9.57
N ALA A 272 -16.30 0.99 -9.78
CA ALA A 272 -16.79 0.02 -10.75
C ALA A 272 -17.21 -1.25 -10.04
N THR A 273 -18.40 -1.75 -10.33
CA THR A 273 -18.99 -2.93 -9.71
C THR A 273 -19.27 -4.01 -10.74
N SER A 274 -18.81 -5.22 -10.46
CA SER A 274 -19.15 -6.43 -11.22
C SER A 274 -19.89 -7.42 -10.32
N THR A 275 -20.88 -8.13 -10.90
CA THR A 275 -21.64 -9.22 -10.26
C THR A 275 -21.52 -10.54 -11.03
N ASP A 276 -20.61 -10.60 -12.00
CA ASP A 276 -20.45 -11.70 -12.96
C ASP A 276 -18.98 -12.16 -13.09
N ASN A 277 -18.23 -12.12 -11.97
CA ASN A 277 -16.80 -12.46 -11.90
C ASN A 277 -15.94 -11.61 -12.86
N GLY A 278 -16.27 -10.32 -13.01
CA GLY A 278 -15.48 -9.38 -13.78
C GLY A 278 -15.66 -9.46 -15.29
N GLN A 279 -16.71 -10.13 -15.78
CA GLN A 279 -17.05 -10.14 -17.22
C GLN A 279 -17.56 -8.78 -17.67
N THR A 280 -18.35 -8.11 -16.82
CA THR A 280 -18.83 -6.75 -17.07
C THR A 280 -18.72 -5.91 -15.79
N PHE A 281 -18.61 -4.59 -15.96
CA PHE A 281 -18.60 -3.64 -14.87
C PHE A 281 -19.55 -2.49 -15.13
N LYS A 282 -20.28 -2.09 -14.09
CA LYS A 282 -21.03 -0.84 -14.03
C LYS A 282 -20.17 0.23 -13.36
N THR A 283 -19.95 1.35 -14.04
CA THR A 283 -19.18 2.48 -13.52
C THR A 283 -20.10 3.56 -12.96
N GLU A 284 -19.78 4.04 -11.76
CA GLU A 284 -20.49 5.08 -11.03
C GLU A 284 -19.48 5.92 -10.24
N TRP A 285 -19.90 7.07 -9.76
CA TRP A 285 -19.03 7.99 -9.02
C TRP A 285 -19.62 8.39 -7.69
N SER A 286 -18.77 8.50 -6.69
CA SER A 286 -19.12 9.13 -5.44
C SER A 286 -19.41 10.63 -5.67
N PRO A 287 -20.52 11.17 -5.15
CA PRO A 287 -20.84 12.60 -5.28
C PRO A 287 -19.75 13.53 -4.72
N ALA A 288 -18.94 13.05 -3.78
CA ALA A 288 -17.84 13.82 -3.20
C ALA A 288 -16.69 14.09 -4.17
N GLY A 289 -16.56 13.33 -5.28
CA GLY A 289 -15.58 13.53 -6.34
C GLY A 289 -14.12 13.40 -5.90
N ARG A 290 -13.84 12.78 -4.75
CA ARG A 290 -12.49 12.60 -4.19
C ARG A 290 -11.96 11.21 -4.54
N GLY A 291 -10.66 11.14 -4.86
CA GLY A 291 -10.00 9.88 -5.19
C GLY A 291 -9.98 8.90 -4.02
N PHE A 292 -10.23 7.64 -4.36
CA PHE A 292 -10.09 6.50 -3.46
C PHE A 292 -8.79 5.75 -3.77
N SER A 293 -8.10 5.28 -2.73
CA SER A 293 -6.89 4.46 -2.83
C SER A 293 -7.21 2.97 -2.66
N ALA A 294 -8.03 2.63 -1.66
CA ALA A 294 -8.38 1.25 -1.34
C ALA A 294 -9.77 1.15 -0.68
N LEU A 295 -10.27 -0.08 -0.53
CA LEU A 295 -11.53 -0.37 0.15
C LEU A 295 -11.44 -1.64 0.98
N ALA A 296 -12.29 -1.72 2.02
CA ALA A 296 -12.48 -2.91 2.82
C ALA A 296 -13.97 -3.16 3.07
N GLU A 297 -14.30 -4.45 3.23
CA GLU A 297 -15.61 -4.90 3.70
C GLU A 297 -15.55 -5.13 5.21
N SER A 298 -16.59 -4.70 5.93
CA SER A 298 -16.79 -4.95 7.34
C SER A 298 -18.23 -5.41 7.61
N PRO A 299 -18.53 -5.96 8.80
CA PRO A 299 -19.90 -6.27 9.20
C PRO A 299 -20.86 -5.07 9.16
N ALA A 300 -20.33 -3.83 9.27
CA ALA A 300 -21.11 -2.60 9.21
C ALA A 300 -21.26 -2.03 7.77
N GLY A 301 -20.64 -2.65 6.76
CA GLY A 301 -20.69 -2.24 5.37
C GLY A 301 -19.30 -1.98 4.75
N LEU A 302 -19.29 -1.27 3.65
CA LEU A 302 -18.07 -0.97 2.90
C LEU A 302 -17.42 0.32 3.41
N VAL A 303 -16.11 0.29 3.50
CA VAL A 303 -15.27 1.44 3.87
C VAL A 303 -14.26 1.70 2.78
N VAL A 304 -14.13 2.95 2.35
CA VAL A 304 -13.09 3.42 1.43
C VAL A 304 -12.12 4.35 2.12
N VAL A 305 -10.89 4.35 1.65
CA VAL A 305 -9.83 5.27 2.08
C VAL A 305 -9.23 5.98 0.88
N GLY A 306 -8.64 7.16 1.10
CA GLY A 306 -8.01 7.93 0.03
C GLY A 306 -7.73 9.37 0.42
N GLU A 307 -7.86 10.29 -0.54
CA GLU A 307 -7.58 11.73 -0.37
C GLU A 307 -8.36 12.41 0.76
N SER A 308 -9.53 11.89 1.11
CA SER A 308 -10.41 12.44 2.15
C SER A 308 -10.48 11.53 3.39
N GLY A 309 -9.39 10.79 3.65
CA GLY A 309 -9.31 9.87 4.78
C GLY A 309 -10.25 8.69 4.66
N VAL A 310 -10.85 8.30 5.77
CA VAL A 310 -11.80 7.18 5.85
C VAL A 310 -13.21 7.66 5.59
N ARG A 311 -13.98 6.89 4.81
CA ARG A 311 -15.41 7.12 4.57
C ARG A 311 -16.18 5.81 4.42
N PRO A 312 -17.43 5.74 4.88
CA PRO A 312 -18.34 4.69 4.44
C PRO A 312 -18.59 4.83 2.93
N LEU A 313 -18.68 3.72 2.23
CA LEU A 313 -19.09 3.67 0.82
C LEU A 313 -20.54 3.20 0.74
N ASP A 314 -21.44 4.13 0.50
CA ASP A 314 -22.83 3.82 0.16
C ASP A 314 -22.96 3.66 -1.36
N THR A 315 -23.07 2.42 -1.80
CA THR A 315 -23.19 2.11 -3.24
C THR A 315 -24.56 2.51 -3.81
N THR A 316 -25.56 2.82 -2.97
CA THR A 316 -26.88 3.30 -3.44
C THR A 316 -26.88 4.81 -3.73
N ALA A 317 -25.92 5.54 -3.18
CA ALA A 317 -25.76 6.99 -3.36
C ALA A 317 -24.82 7.34 -4.54
N LEU A 318 -24.29 6.36 -5.27
CA LEU A 318 -23.42 6.58 -6.42
C LEU A 318 -24.23 7.15 -7.61
N VAL A 319 -23.58 7.97 -8.41
CA VAL A 319 -24.20 8.63 -9.58
C VAL A 319 -23.48 8.26 -10.87
N ARG A 320 -24.21 8.22 -11.98
CA ARG A 320 -23.63 8.11 -13.32
C ARG A 320 -23.20 9.49 -13.79
N LYS A 321 -22.04 9.56 -14.44
CA LYS A 321 -21.57 10.77 -15.14
C LYS A 321 -21.80 10.65 -16.62
#